data_90f1cc3ffe02ff57c2209b96f25b3a8b
#
_entry.id   90f1cc3ffe02ff57c2209b96f25b3a8b
#
_cell.length_a   1.000
_cell.length_b   1.000
_cell.length_c   1.000
_cell.angle_alpha   90.00
_cell.angle_beta   90.00
_cell.angle_gamma   90.00
#
_symmetry.space_group_name_H-M   'P 1'
#
loop_
_entity.id
_entity.type
_entity.pdbx_description
1 polymer ?
#
loop_
_entity_poly.entity_id
_entity_poly.type
_entity_poly.pdbx_seq_one_letter_code
_entity_poly.pdbx_strand_id
1 'polypeptide(L)'
;VGIFHAGNEARTMSGQYREDASMEVAQRIPGFDVVMMGHDHRRYCGKVANIEGDSVLLINPASNGRVVGSVDVVLKMEHGKVLDKQVSGVLTDVDKLEPSEEFMEKFAPQYKAVNDFVSEKVGTFTESIATRPAYFGPSAFIDFIHSLQLELTGADVSFAAPLSFDAKIDKGDITIS
;
A
#
# COMPACT_ATOMS: atom_id res chain seq x y z
N VAL A 1 -22.19 0.89 -1.37
CA VAL A 1 -20.76 1.13 -1.29
C VAL A 1 -20.04 -0.19 -1.44
N GLY A 2 -19.02 -0.24 -2.33
CA GLY A 2 -18.07 -1.33 -2.45
C GLY A 2 -16.75 -0.98 -1.80
N ILE A 3 -16.08 -1.96 -1.16
CA ILE A 3 -14.72 -1.81 -0.62
C ILE A 3 -13.92 -3.02 -1.11
N PHE A 4 -12.94 -2.78 -1.96
CA PHE A 4 -12.20 -3.84 -2.63
C PHE A 4 -10.69 -3.69 -2.41
N HIS A 5 -10.02 -4.80 -2.10
CA HIS A 5 -8.57 -4.87 -2.19
C HIS A 5 -8.17 -5.28 -3.61
N ALA A 6 -8.47 -4.42 -4.57
CA ALA A 6 -8.16 -4.56 -5.99
C ALA A 6 -7.97 -3.16 -6.59
N GLY A 7 -7.06 -3.03 -7.52
CA GLY A 7 -6.75 -1.77 -8.18
C GLY A 7 -7.79 -1.32 -9.20
N ASN A 8 -7.51 -0.18 -9.83
CA ASN A 8 -8.44 0.50 -10.72
C ASN A 8 -8.67 -0.29 -12.01
N GLU A 9 -7.60 -0.59 -12.74
CA GLU A 9 -7.64 -1.25 -14.04
C GLU A 9 -6.65 -2.39 -14.10
N ALA A 10 -7.09 -3.54 -14.59
CA ALA A 10 -6.22 -4.67 -14.86
C ALA A 10 -5.19 -4.31 -15.94
N ARG A 11 -3.93 -4.10 -15.55
CA ARG A 11 -2.81 -3.91 -16.47
C ARG A 11 -2.19 -5.21 -16.93
N THR A 12 -2.30 -6.23 -16.11
CA THR A 12 -1.73 -7.55 -16.37
C THR A 12 -2.85 -8.58 -16.32
N MET A 13 -2.96 -9.38 -17.36
CA MET A 13 -3.82 -10.55 -17.35
C MET A 13 -2.95 -11.74 -16.98
N SER A 14 -3.22 -12.35 -15.83
CA SER A 14 -2.66 -13.65 -15.47
C SER A 14 -3.68 -14.73 -15.85
N GLY A 15 -3.50 -15.34 -16.99
CA GLY A 15 -4.43 -16.34 -17.50
C GLY A 15 -5.82 -15.75 -17.77
N GLN A 16 -6.86 -16.31 -17.13
CA GLN A 16 -8.26 -15.87 -17.27
C GLN A 16 -8.70 -14.82 -16.25
N TYR A 17 -7.83 -14.45 -15.30
CA TYR A 17 -8.17 -13.56 -14.19
C TYR A 17 -7.57 -12.16 -14.39
N ARG A 18 -8.40 -11.14 -14.08
CA ARG A 18 -7.98 -9.75 -13.99
C ARG A 18 -7.89 -9.40 -12.51
N GLU A 19 -6.71 -9.13 -12.03
CA GLU A 19 -6.47 -8.84 -10.62
C GLU A 19 -7.05 -7.48 -10.23
N ASP A 20 -6.76 -6.43 -11.02
CA ASP A 20 -7.21 -5.06 -10.77
C ASP A 20 -8.41 -4.75 -11.68
N ALA A 21 -9.62 -4.93 -11.17
CA ALA A 21 -10.85 -4.81 -11.96
C ALA A 21 -11.93 -3.94 -11.29
N SER A 22 -11.56 -3.08 -10.32
CA SER A 22 -12.55 -2.28 -9.58
C SER A 22 -13.35 -1.34 -10.47
N MET A 23 -12.72 -0.74 -11.49
CA MET A 23 -13.42 0.09 -12.48
C MET A 23 -14.40 -0.73 -13.31
N GLU A 24 -14.00 -1.91 -13.77
CA GLU A 24 -14.87 -2.79 -14.56
C GLU A 24 -16.08 -3.24 -13.75
N VAL A 25 -15.90 -3.56 -12.46
CA VAL A 25 -16.99 -3.90 -11.54
C VAL A 25 -17.95 -2.71 -11.40
N ALA A 26 -17.43 -1.50 -11.15
CA ALA A 26 -18.25 -0.28 -11.04
C ALA A 26 -19.04 0.00 -12.32
N GLN A 27 -18.48 -0.25 -13.50
CA GLN A 27 -19.14 -0.03 -14.79
C GLN A 27 -20.19 -1.10 -15.12
N ARG A 28 -19.94 -2.37 -14.77
CA ARG A 28 -20.79 -3.49 -15.21
C ARG A 28 -21.84 -3.92 -14.20
N ILE A 29 -21.61 -3.65 -12.92
CA ILE A 29 -22.52 -4.10 -11.86
C ILE A 29 -23.28 -2.88 -11.32
N PRO A 30 -24.58 -2.78 -11.55
CA PRO A 30 -25.38 -1.66 -11.05
C PRO A 30 -25.55 -1.72 -9.53
N GLY A 31 -25.99 -0.59 -8.95
CA GLY A 31 -26.28 -0.48 -7.52
C GLY A 31 -25.11 0.02 -6.66
N PHE A 32 -23.93 0.24 -7.22
CA PHE A 32 -22.85 0.96 -6.53
C PHE A 32 -22.96 2.47 -6.72
N ASP A 33 -22.82 3.23 -5.64
CA ASP A 33 -22.65 4.69 -5.67
C ASP A 33 -21.17 5.05 -5.51
N VAL A 34 -20.45 4.24 -4.72
CA VAL A 34 -19.05 4.42 -4.36
C VAL A 34 -18.34 3.08 -4.40
N VAL A 35 -17.15 3.08 -4.98
CA VAL A 35 -16.17 1.98 -4.87
C VAL A 35 -14.88 2.54 -4.28
N MET A 36 -14.57 2.11 -3.06
CA MET A 36 -13.29 2.34 -2.40
C MET A 36 -12.35 1.19 -2.75
N MET A 37 -11.18 1.50 -3.25
CA MET A 37 -10.26 0.50 -3.79
C MET A 37 -8.81 0.74 -3.35
N GLY A 38 -7.93 -0.24 -3.58
CA GLY A 38 -6.52 -0.20 -3.20
C GLY A 38 -5.68 -1.15 -4.04
N HIS A 39 -4.67 -1.82 -3.44
CA HIS A 39 -3.80 -2.83 -4.03
C HIS A 39 -2.76 -2.30 -5.03
N ASP A 40 -3.14 -1.60 -6.07
CA ASP A 40 -2.25 -1.10 -7.14
C ASP A 40 -1.37 0.08 -6.70
N HIS A 41 -1.53 0.55 -5.46
CA HIS A 41 -0.79 1.66 -4.86
C HIS A 41 -0.89 2.98 -5.65
N ARG A 42 -1.97 3.19 -6.39
CA ARG A 42 -2.18 4.37 -7.23
C ARG A 42 -3.21 5.30 -6.64
N ARG A 43 -2.90 6.57 -6.71
CA ARG A 43 -3.84 7.63 -6.36
C ARG A 43 -4.87 7.79 -7.46
N TYR A 44 -6.15 7.65 -7.12
CA TYR A 44 -7.26 7.85 -8.05
C TYR A 44 -8.51 8.40 -7.32
N CYS A 45 -9.17 9.38 -7.92
CA CYS A 45 -10.49 9.83 -7.53
C CYS A 45 -11.22 10.29 -8.78
N GLY A 46 -12.28 9.60 -9.17
CA GLY A 46 -13.02 9.90 -10.38
C GLY A 46 -14.35 9.19 -10.44
N LYS A 47 -15.21 9.59 -11.39
CA LYS A 47 -16.51 8.99 -11.61
C LYS A 47 -16.58 8.28 -12.94
N VAL A 48 -17.30 7.16 -12.96
CA VAL A 48 -17.63 6.41 -14.18
C VAL A 48 -19.13 6.18 -14.25
N ALA A 49 -19.65 6.02 -15.46
CA ALA A 49 -21.03 5.59 -15.64
C ALA A 49 -21.11 4.06 -15.61
N ASN A 50 -22.11 3.50 -14.93
CA ASN A 50 -22.44 2.08 -15.02
C ASN A 50 -23.30 1.76 -16.25
N ILE A 51 -23.66 0.49 -16.45
CA ILE A 51 -24.48 0.04 -17.59
C ILE A 51 -25.90 0.62 -17.59
N GLU A 52 -26.39 1.15 -16.47
CA GLU A 52 -27.70 1.80 -16.32
C GLU A 52 -27.61 3.33 -16.47
N GLY A 53 -26.38 3.87 -16.65
CA GLY A 53 -26.12 5.29 -16.79
C GLY A 53 -25.92 6.03 -15.46
N ASP A 54 -25.97 5.32 -14.32
CA ASP A 54 -25.72 5.92 -13.01
C ASP A 54 -24.23 6.22 -12.81
N SER A 55 -23.96 7.32 -12.10
CA SER A 55 -22.61 7.76 -11.78
C SER A 55 -22.08 7.07 -10.54
N VAL A 56 -20.97 6.35 -10.67
CA VAL A 56 -20.26 5.66 -9.58
C VAL A 56 -18.94 6.37 -9.28
N LEU A 57 -18.72 6.78 -8.04
CA LEU A 57 -17.45 7.34 -7.58
C LEU A 57 -16.47 6.22 -7.27
N LEU A 58 -15.26 6.28 -7.85
CA LEU A 58 -14.15 5.43 -7.48
C LEU A 58 -13.09 6.26 -6.73
N ILE A 59 -12.57 5.72 -5.62
CA ILE A 59 -11.53 6.38 -4.84
C ILE A 59 -10.46 5.41 -4.36
N ASN A 60 -9.19 5.77 -4.58
CA ASN A 60 -7.99 5.02 -4.18
C ASN A 60 -6.98 5.96 -3.54
N PRO A 61 -6.67 5.84 -2.25
CA PRO A 61 -5.72 6.70 -1.56
C PRO A 61 -4.25 6.30 -1.75
N ALA A 62 -3.93 5.41 -2.69
CA ALA A 62 -2.61 4.81 -2.88
C ALA A 62 -2.17 3.93 -1.69
N SER A 63 -0.97 4.14 -1.15
CA SER A 63 -0.36 3.29 -0.13
C SER A 63 0.35 4.09 0.96
N ASN A 64 0.80 3.38 2.02
CA ASN A 64 1.61 3.90 3.11
C ASN A 64 0.93 4.94 4.02
N GLY A 65 -0.41 5.08 3.97
CA GLY A 65 -1.14 6.03 4.80
C GLY A 65 -0.80 7.51 4.57
N ARG A 66 -0.21 7.86 3.41
CA ARG A 66 0.17 9.24 3.07
C ARG A 66 -1.01 10.08 2.57
N VAL A 67 -2.07 9.41 2.16
CA VAL A 67 -3.28 10.03 1.62
C VAL A 67 -4.49 9.40 2.27
N VAL A 68 -5.45 10.22 2.64
CA VAL A 68 -6.77 9.77 3.12
C VAL A 68 -7.81 10.06 2.04
N GLY A 69 -8.60 9.05 1.70
CA GLY A 69 -9.78 9.19 0.84
C GLY A 69 -11.03 9.41 1.68
N SER A 70 -11.70 10.54 1.49
CA SER A 70 -12.97 10.88 2.13
C SER A 70 -14.08 10.88 1.10
N VAL A 71 -15.24 10.36 1.47
CA VAL A 71 -16.44 10.35 0.61
C VAL A 71 -17.60 10.91 1.38
N ASP A 72 -18.28 11.90 0.77
CA ASP A 72 -19.51 12.47 1.26
C ASP A 72 -20.67 11.97 0.41
N VAL A 73 -21.72 11.46 1.09
CA VAL A 73 -22.97 11.06 0.47
C VAL A 73 -24.09 11.91 1.08
N VAL A 74 -24.63 12.82 0.28
CA VAL A 74 -25.71 13.70 0.68
C VAL A 74 -27.03 13.19 0.09
N LEU A 75 -27.99 12.89 0.96
CA LEU A 75 -29.30 12.37 0.58
C LEU A 75 -30.39 13.45 0.80
N LYS A 76 -31.15 13.76 -0.22
CA LYS A 76 -32.39 14.52 -0.07
C LYS A 76 -33.54 13.54 0.17
N MET A 77 -34.15 13.62 1.35
CA MET A 77 -35.20 12.70 1.79
C MET A 77 -36.56 13.39 1.81
N GLU A 78 -37.62 12.69 1.39
CA GLU A 78 -39.00 13.09 1.57
C GLU A 78 -39.86 11.88 1.89
N HIS A 79 -40.64 11.96 2.97
CA HIS A 79 -41.53 10.88 3.45
C HIS A 79 -40.80 9.50 3.56
N GLY A 80 -39.51 9.50 3.99
CA GLY A 80 -38.72 8.29 4.12
C GLY A 80 -38.15 7.72 2.81
N LYS A 81 -38.34 8.41 1.69
CA LYS A 81 -37.77 8.03 0.39
C LYS A 81 -36.64 8.97 -0.01
N VAL A 82 -35.61 8.42 -0.63
CA VAL A 82 -34.53 9.19 -1.24
C VAL A 82 -35.07 9.81 -2.55
N LEU A 83 -35.05 11.14 -2.63
CA LEU A 83 -35.42 11.87 -3.85
C LEU A 83 -34.22 12.23 -4.71
N ASP A 84 -33.11 12.52 -4.06
CA ASP A 84 -31.86 12.88 -4.74
C ASP A 84 -30.68 12.40 -3.92
N LYS A 85 -29.57 12.11 -4.59
CA LYS A 85 -28.34 11.61 -3.99
C LYS A 85 -27.14 12.26 -4.67
N GLN A 86 -26.32 12.93 -3.88
CA GLN A 86 -25.07 13.52 -4.35
C GLN A 86 -23.90 12.82 -3.68
N VAL A 87 -22.94 12.39 -4.50
CA VAL A 87 -21.73 11.70 -4.04
C VAL A 87 -20.52 12.50 -4.50
N SER A 88 -19.64 12.81 -3.55
CA SER A 88 -18.35 13.46 -3.79
C SER A 88 -17.24 12.76 -3.06
N GLY A 89 -16.02 12.85 -3.59
CA GLY A 89 -14.83 12.27 -2.99
C GLY A 89 -13.65 13.23 -3.05
N VAL A 90 -12.82 13.19 -2.02
CA VAL A 90 -11.60 14.00 -1.90
C VAL A 90 -10.45 13.12 -1.45
N LEU A 91 -9.27 13.34 -2.03
CA LEU A 91 -8.01 12.77 -1.58
C LEU A 91 -7.18 13.86 -0.87
N THR A 92 -6.93 13.68 0.42
CA THR A 92 -6.19 14.60 1.26
C THR A 92 -4.82 14.05 1.58
N ASP A 93 -3.77 14.79 1.26
CA ASP A 93 -2.40 14.46 1.66
C ASP A 93 -2.24 14.72 3.16
N VAL A 94 -1.85 13.70 3.92
CA VAL A 94 -1.69 13.78 5.38
C VAL A 94 -0.23 13.65 5.83
N ASP A 95 0.66 13.28 4.93
CA ASP A 95 2.10 13.12 5.20
C ASP A 95 2.80 14.44 5.57
N LYS A 96 2.16 15.57 5.30
CA LYS A 96 2.65 16.94 5.61
C LYS A 96 1.95 17.58 6.79
N LEU A 97 1.00 16.88 7.40
CA LEU A 97 0.28 17.39 8.56
C LEU A 97 1.05 17.06 9.83
N GLU A 98 0.99 17.99 10.79
CA GLU A 98 1.52 17.72 12.12
C GLU A 98 0.69 16.63 12.81
N PRO A 99 1.34 15.68 13.49
CA PRO A 99 0.64 14.68 14.29
C PRO A 99 -0.24 15.31 15.36
N SER A 100 -1.38 14.67 15.68
CA SER A 100 -2.21 15.10 16.81
C SER A 100 -1.44 14.96 18.13
N GLU A 101 -1.37 16.05 18.91
CA GLU A 101 -0.72 16.05 20.23
C GLU A 101 -1.34 15.00 21.15
N GLU A 102 -2.67 14.95 21.23
CA GLU A 102 -3.41 13.94 22.04
C GLU A 102 -3.04 12.51 21.65
N PHE A 103 -2.92 12.23 20.34
CA PHE A 103 -2.51 10.91 19.85
C PHE A 103 -1.07 10.59 20.27
N MET A 104 -0.16 11.55 20.08
CA MET A 104 1.26 11.36 20.42
C MET A 104 1.47 11.16 21.92
N GLU A 105 0.79 11.92 22.78
CA GLU A 105 0.83 11.73 24.24
C GLU A 105 0.29 10.35 24.65
N LYS A 106 -0.87 9.97 24.11
CA LYS A 106 -1.51 8.69 24.43
C LYS A 106 -0.65 7.48 24.07
N PHE A 107 0.05 7.54 22.96
CA PHE A 107 0.84 6.41 22.44
C PHE A 107 2.36 6.56 22.65
N ALA A 108 2.81 7.60 23.37
CA ALA A 108 4.23 7.82 23.65
C ALA A 108 4.96 6.61 24.27
N PRO A 109 4.38 5.88 25.24
CA PRO A 109 5.04 4.71 25.82
C PRO A 109 5.27 3.58 24.78
N GLN A 110 4.25 3.31 23.93
CA GLN A 110 4.34 2.28 22.90
C GLN A 110 5.33 2.68 21.82
N TYR A 111 5.30 3.94 21.39
CA TYR A 111 6.23 4.48 20.42
C TYR A 111 7.68 4.38 20.91
N LYS A 112 7.91 4.74 22.19
CA LYS A 112 9.22 4.59 22.81
C LYS A 112 9.68 3.13 22.85
N ALA A 113 8.81 2.21 23.27
CA ALA A 113 9.14 0.80 23.36
C ALA A 113 9.52 0.20 21.98
N VAL A 114 8.77 0.57 20.92
CA VAL A 114 9.10 0.16 19.56
C VAL A 114 10.43 0.74 19.11
N ASN A 115 10.65 2.04 19.33
CA ASN A 115 11.91 2.68 18.94
C ASN A 115 13.12 2.10 19.68
N ASP A 116 13.00 1.83 20.97
CA ASP A 116 14.06 1.19 21.75
C ASP A 116 14.40 -0.18 21.16
N PHE A 117 13.39 -0.98 20.85
CA PHE A 117 13.56 -2.30 20.26
C PHE A 117 14.20 -2.24 18.85
N VAL A 118 13.65 -1.44 17.94
CA VAL A 118 14.16 -1.39 16.56
C VAL A 118 15.55 -0.72 16.46
N SER A 119 15.95 0.06 17.46
CA SER A 119 17.28 0.68 17.56
C SER A 119 18.32 -0.26 18.16
N GLU A 120 17.93 -1.45 18.59
CA GLU A 120 18.88 -2.41 19.14
C GLU A 120 19.88 -2.85 18.06
N LYS A 121 21.17 -2.76 18.40
CA LYS A 121 22.23 -3.17 17.50
C LYS A 121 22.28 -4.68 17.38
N VAL A 122 22.18 -5.20 16.16
CA VAL A 122 22.24 -6.63 15.84
C VAL A 122 23.57 -7.04 15.21
N GLY A 123 24.34 -6.09 14.67
CA GLY A 123 25.61 -6.40 14.03
C GLY A 123 26.34 -5.18 13.48
N THR A 124 27.35 -5.41 12.68
CA THR A 124 28.11 -4.35 12.01
C THR A 124 28.51 -4.82 10.60
N PHE A 125 28.19 -4.05 9.58
CA PHE A 125 28.76 -4.23 8.25
C PHE A 125 30.14 -3.56 8.18
N THR A 126 31.16 -4.33 7.82
CA THR A 126 32.53 -3.82 7.63
C THR A 126 32.69 -3.07 6.32
N GLU A 127 31.82 -3.35 5.36
CA GLU A 127 31.75 -2.71 4.04
C GLU A 127 30.30 -2.36 3.68
N SER A 128 30.12 -1.35 2.82
CA SER A 128 28.79 -1.05 2.28
C SER A 128 28.36 -2.13 1.31
N ILE A 129 27.08 -2.52 1.38
CA ILE A 129 26.46 -3.47 0.45
C ILE A 129 25.31 -2.81 -0.33
N ALA A 130 25.11 -3.26 -1.57
CA ALA A 130 24.07 -2.73 -2.45
C ALA A 130 23.37 -3.85 -3.21
N THR A 131 22.10 -3.63 -3.55
CA THR A 131 21.27 -4.59 -4.27
C THR A 131 21.56 -4.64 -5.77
N ARG A 132 21.95 -3.51 -6.37
CA ARG A 132 22.13 -3.39 -7.83
C ARG A 132 23.06 -4.42 -8.45
N PRO A 133 24.23 -4.76 -7.87
CA PRO A 133 25.11 -5.79 -8.45
C PRO A 133 24.45 -7.16 -8.58
N ALA A 134 23.52 -7.52 -7.66
CA ALA A 134 22.84 -8.80 -7.67
C ALA A 134 21.93 -9.04 -8.91
N TYR A 135 21.58 -7.99 -9.65
CA TYR A 135 20.84 -8.13 -10.91
C TYR A 135 21.72 -8.56 -12.09
N PHE A 136 23.04 -8.50 -11.90
CA PHE A 136 24.01 -8.75 -12.99
C PHE A 136 24.97 -9.91 -12.67
N GLY A 137 24.90 -10.49 -11.48
CA GLY A 137 25.73 -11.60 -11.07
C GLY A 137 25.91 -11.72 -9.55
N PRO A 138 26.87 -12.53 -9.07
CA PRO A 138 27.19 -12.68 -7.65
C PRO A 138 27.49 -11.33 -7.01
N SER A 139 27.01 -11.14 -5.78
CA SER A 139 27.23 -9.90 -5.04
C SER A 139 27.20 -10.15 -3.54
N ALA A 140 27.90 -9.31 -2.78
CA ALA A 140 27.91 -9.40 -1.32
C ALA A 140 26.50 -9.36 -0.71
N PHE A 141 25.56 -8.65 -1.32
CA PHE A 141 24.16 -8.60 -0.87
C PHE A 141 23.48 -9.96 -1.00
N ILE A 142 23.51 -10.57 -2.19
CA ILE A 142 22.78 -11.83 -2.43
C ILE A 142 23.49 -13.01 -1.76
N ASP A 143 24.82 -12.99 -1.72
CA ASP A 143 25.62 -14.01 -1.04
C ASP A 143 25.39 -14.01 0.47
N PHE A 144 25.24 -12.82 1.08
CA PHE A 144 24.87 -12.68 2.49
C PHE A 144 23.48 -13.30 2.76
N ILE A 145 22.47 -12.98 1.93
CA ILE A 145 21.13 -13.54 2.09
C ILE A 145 21.14 -15.06 1.95
N HIS A 146 21.80 -15.59 0.91
CA HIS A 146 21.89 -17.05 0.71
C HIS A 146 22.61 -17.74 1.87
N SER A 147 23.73 -17.20 2.34
CA SER A 147 24.49 -17.77 3.46
C SER A 147 23.65 -17.79 4.73
N LEU A 148 22.95 -16.70 5.03
CA LEU A 148 22.07 -16.61 6.19
C LEU A 148 20.90 -17.59 6.12
N GLN A 149 20.23 -17.69 4.97
CA GLN A 149 19.13 -18.63 4.77
C GLN A 149 19.59 -20.09 4.94
N LEU A 150 20.71 -20.48 4.33
CA LEU A 150 21.25 -21.84 4.44
C LEU A 150 21.67 -22.18 5.88
N GLU A 151 22.33 -21.23 6.56
CA GLU A 151 22.76 -21.43 7.94
C GLU A 151 21.57 -21.58 8.90
N LEU A 152 20.59 -20.70 8.81
CA LEU A 152 19.43 -20.73 9.72
C LEU A 152 18.49 -21.91 9.50
N THR A 153 18.36 -22.37 8.26
CA THR A 153 17.38 -23.42 7.91
C THR A 153 17.98 -24.81 7.80
N GLY A 154 19.31 -24.92 7.61
CA GLY A 154 19.97 -26.17 7.27
C GLY A 154 19.59 -26.73 5.89
N ALA A 155 19.04 -25.89 5.01
CA ALA A 155 18.64 -26.30 3.67
C ALA A 155 19.85 -26.48 2.74
N ASP A 156 19.72 -27.32 1.72
CA ASP A 156 20.76 -27.56 0.73
C ASP A 156 20.78 -26.49 -0.39
N VAL A 157 19.67 -25.77 -0.57
CA VAL A 157 19.48 -24.80 -1.65
C VAL A 157 18.74 -23.56 -1.12
N SER A 158 19.17 -22.40 -1.57
CA SER A 158 18.55 -21.10 -1.25
C SER A 158 18.19 -20.34 -2.53
N PHE A 159 16.98 -19.76 -2.57
CA PHE A 159 16.53 -18.89 -3.62
C PHE A 159 16.17 -17.52 -3.05
N ALA A 160 16.71 -16.46 -3.62
CA ALA A 160 16.37 -15.10 -3.26
C ALA A 160 16.47 -14.18 -4.49
N ALA A 161 15.69 -13.11 -4.49
CA ALA A 161 15.79 -12.05 -5.47
C ALA A 161 15.87 -10.70 -4.74
N PRO A 162 16.67 -9.73 -5.23
CA PRO A 162 16.67 -8.40 -4.68
C PRO A 162 15.32 -7.73 -4.98
N LEU A 163 14.65 -7.22 -3.95
CA LEU A 163 13.33 -6.57 -4.09
C LEU A 163 13.43 -5.11 -4.52
N SER A 164 14.62 -4.52 -4.40
CA SER A 164 14.88 -3.13 -4.77
C SER A 164 16.12 -3.05 -5.66
N PHE A 165 16.04 -2.26 -6.73
CA PHE A 165 17.14 -2.11 -7.70
C PHE A 165 18.30 -1.30 -7.15
N ASP A 166 18.05 -0.21 -6.43
CA ASP A 166 19.05 0.76 -5.98
C ASP A 166 19.06 0.94 -4.45
N ALA A 167 18.77 -0.10 -3.68
CA ALA A 167 18.95 -0.04 -2.23
C ALA A 167 20.43 -0.22 -1.87
N LYS A 168 20.87 0.50 -0.85
CA LYS A 168 22.23 0.46 -0.31
C LYS A 168 22.19 0.56 1.21
N ILE A 169 23.03 -0.22 1.87
CA ILE A 169 23.34 -0.09 3.30
C ILE A 169 24.81 0.28 3.41
N ASP A 170 25.10 1.37 4.09
CA ASP A 170 26.47 1.80 4.31
C ASP A 170 27.12 0.94 5.41
N LYS A 171 28.46 0.87 5.36
CA LYS A 171 29.24 0.25 6.43
C LYS A 171 28.92 0.93 7.76
N GLY A 172 28.85 0.17 8.83
CA GLY A 172 28.53 0.67 10.16
C GLY A 172 27.67 -0.29 10.94
N ASP A 173 27.20 0.16 12.07
CA ASP A 173 26.31 -0.62 12.91
C ASP A 173 24.95 -0.79 12.21
N ILE A 174 24.40 -1.99 12.32
CA ILE A 174 23.06 -2.33 11.86
C ILE A 174 22.16 -2.61 13.05
N THR A 175 20.95 -2.16 12.93
CA THR A 175 19.89 -2.30 13.93
C THR A 175 18.80 -3.25 13.42
N ILE A 176 17.79 -3.48 14.23
CA ILE A 176 16.63 -4.29 13.84
C ILE A 176 15.80 -3.59 12.75
N SER A 177 15.83 -2.25 12.66
CA SER A 177 15.11 -1.48 11.64
C SER A 177 15.94 -1.21 10.40
#